data_b1804fae80327bdc7822e296201ac7d5
#
_entry.id   b1804fae80327bdc7822e296201ac7d5
#
_cell.length_a   1.000
_cell.length_b   1.000
_cell.length_c   1.000
_cell.angle_alpha   90.00
_cell.angle_beta   90.00
_cell.angle_gamma   90.00
#
_symmetry.space_group_name_H-M   'P 1'
#
loop_
_entity.id
_entity.type
_entity.pdbx_description
1 polymer ?
#
loop_
_entity_poly.entity_id
_entity_poly.type
_entity_poly.pdbx_seq_one_letter_code
_entity_poly.pdbx_strand_id
1 'polypeptide(L)'
;MLTLLGIAFLDPSVARWVAQTPAWMLVAFRQGTTVLEVVFGFPVSKFALGFVLLIAAAVFMRRRRPLALVLLYVGATHLTARLAAGMLKNVFGRERPFEALPDYEGAFFVDGSSFPSGHAAHFWSLFFPLALLFPRYRLPLLVLPLFVSVARVAVGDHFLSDVIASAALSALVAWGFAYIFRMPRDERIEAVPVASKEAVTEEA
;
A
#
# COMPACT_ATOMS: atom_id res chain seq x y z
N MET A 1 11.50 10.56 -10.75
CA MET A 1 11.88 10.26 -12.15
C MET A 1 10.94 9.25 -12.82
N LEU A 2 10.78 8.02 -12.32
CA LEU A 2 9.87 7.01 -12.93
C LEU A 2 8.43 7.48 -13.13
N THR A 3 7.85 8.17 -12.14
CA THR A 3 6.48 8.70 -12.24
C THR A 3 6.35 9.72 -13.38
N LEU A 4 7.32 10.64 -13.52
CA LEU A 4 7.31 11.64 -14.58
C LEU A 4 7.49 11.02 -15.97
N LEU A 5 8.35 10.01 -16.09
CA LEU A 5 8.50 9.24 -17.33
C LEU A 5 7.22 8.44 -17.65
N GLY A 6 6.55 7.89 -16.62
CA GLY A 6 5.26 7.23 -16.76
C GLY A 6 4.21 8.18 -17.34
N ILE A 7 4.06 9.37 -16.74
CA ILE A 7 3.11 10.40 -17.19
C ILE A 7 3.37 10.78 -18.65
N ALA A 8 4.64 11.05 -19.01
CA ALA A 8 4.97 11.58 -20.33
C ALA A 8 4.88 10.56 -21.46
N PHE A 9 5.21 9.28 -21.20
CA PHE A 9 5.44 8.32 -22.29
C PHE A 9 4.61 7.03 -22.18
N LEU A 10 4.26 6.58 -20.98
CA LEU A 10 3.65 5.26 -20.77
C LEU A 10 2.15 5.32 -20.52
N ASP A 11 1.66 6.33 -19.81
CA ASP A 11 0.27 6.38 -19.38
C ASP A 11 -0.74 6.27 -20.52
N PRO A 12 -0.63 7.06 -21.62
CA PRO A 12 -1.61 6.95 -22.72
C PRO A 12 -1.54 5.59 -23.42
N SER A 13 -0.32 5.06 -23.60
CA SER A 13 -0.11 3.78 -24.28
C SER A 13 -0.64 2.62 -23.47
N VAL A 14 -0.37 2.59 -22.14
CA VAL A 14 -0.88 1.58 -21.22
C VAL A 14 -2.39 1.70 -21.09
N ALA A 15 -2.95 2.91 -20.95
CA ALA A 15 -4.38 3.12 -20.83
C ALA A 15 -5.14 2.60 -22.07
N ARG A 16 -4.64 2.90 -23.28
CA ARG A 16 -5.21 2.36 -24.53
C ARG A 16 -5.10 0.83 -24.63
N TRP A 17 -3.99 0.26 -24.15
CA TRP A 17 -3.79 -1.18 -24.14
C TRP A 17 -4.76 -1.89 -23.16
N VAL A 18 -4.88 -1.39 -21.93
CA VAL A 18 -5.79 -1.99 -20.94
C VAL A 18 -7.26 -1.77 -21.26
N ALA A 19 -7.62 -0.76 -22.05
CA ALA A 19 -8.98 -0.59 -22.57
C ALA A 19 -9.47 -1.79 -23.40
N GLN A 20 -8.56 -2.63 -23.89
CA GLN A 20 -8.86 -3.87 -24.63
C GLN A 20 -8.96 -5.10 -23.70
N THR A 21 -8.84 -4.93 -22.38
CA THR A 21 -8.89 -6.03 -21.41
C THR A 21 -10.24 -6.76 -21.49
N PRO A 22 -10.26 -8.10 -21.61
CA PRO A 22 -11.50 -8.87 -21.69
C PRO A 22 -12.40 -8.68 -20.47
N ALA A 23 -13.71 -8.64 -20.67
CA ALA A 23 -14.70 -8.38 -19.62
C ALA A 23 -14.57 -9.32 -18.41
N TRP A 24 -14.27 -10.60 -18.62
CA TRP A 24 -14.09 -11.55 -17.53
C TRP A 24 -12.90 -11.22 -16.63
N MET A 25 -11.79 -10.71 -17.21
CA MET A 25 -10.64 -10.23 -16.42
C MET A 25 -10.98 -8.99 -15.62
N LEU A 26 -11.73 -8.05 -16.21
CA LEU A 26 -12.20 -6.85 -15.48
C LEU A 26 -13.06 -7.23 -14.27
N VAL A 27 -13.96 -8.20 -14.44
CA VAL A 27 -14.78 -8.74 -13.34
C VAL A 27 -13.89 -9.37 -12.27
N ALA A 28 -12.93 -10.21 -12.66
CA ALA A 28 -12.01 -10.86 -11.73
C ALA A 28 -11.17 -9.83 -10.93
N PHE A 29 -10.62 -8.80 -11.59
CA PHE A 29 -9.88 -7.74 -10.92
C PHE A 29 -10.75 -6.91 -9.97
N ARG A 30 -11.96 -6.55 -10.37
CA ARG A 30 -12.91 -5.82 -9.50
C ARG A 30 -13.28 -6.64 -8.28
N GLN A 31 -13.69 -7.88 -8.46
CA GLN A 31 -14.06 -8.78 -7.35
C GLN A 31 -12.88 -9.03 -6.40
N GLY A 32 -11.70 -9.36 -6.95
CA GLY A 32 -10.49 -9.57 -6.14
C GLY A 32 -10.12 -8.33 -5.34
N THR A 33 -10.18 -7.14 -5.94
CA THR A 33 -9.94 -5.88 -5.24
C THR A 33 -10.98 -5.64 -4.16
N THR A 34 -12.28 -5.84 -4.44
CA THR A 34 -13.37 -5.68 -3.46
C THR A 34 -13.20 -6.61 -2.26
N VAL A 35 -12.85 -7.88 -2.48
CA VAL A 35 -12.58 -8.82 -1.38
C VAL A 35 -11.45 -8.30 -0.49
N LEU A 36 -10.34 -7.87 -1.09
CA LEU A 36 -9.21 -7.32 -0.35
C LEU A 36 -9.59 -6.02 0.38
N GLU A 37 -10.36 -5.15 -0.23
CA GLU A 37 -10.87 -3.92 0.41
C GLU A 37 -11.68 -4.23 1.66
N VAL A 38 -12.59 -5.20 1.59
CA VAL A 38 -13.40 -5.63 2.74
C VAL A 38 -12.52 -6.23 3.84
N VAL A 39 -11.61 -7.14 3.49
CA VAL A 39 -10.69 -7.78 4.45
C VAL A 39 -9.82 -6.75 5.18
N PHE A 40 -9.34 -5.73 4.47
CA PHE A 40 -8.47 -4.69 5.03
C PHE A 40 -9.23 -3.43 5.49
N GLY A 41 -10.56 -3.49 5.63
CA GLY A 41 -11.37 -2.46 6.27
C GLY A 41 -11.55 -1.18 5.47
N PHE A 42 -11.21 -1.17 4.19
CA PHE A 42 -11.31 0.02 3.33
C PHE A 42 -12.74 0.59 3.23
N PRO A 43 -13.82 -0.22 3.13
CA PRO A 43 -15.20 0.27 3.06
C PRO A 43 -15.68 0.98 4.34
N VAL A 44 -15.13 0.61 5.51
CA VAL A 44 -15.49 1.23 6.79
C VAL A 44 -14.95 2.66 6.85
N SER A 45 -13.67 2.81 6.59
CA SER A 45 -12.99 4.09 6.40
C SER A 45 -11.59 3.85 5.86
N LYS A 46 -11.18 4.68 4.93
CA LYS A 46 -9.81 4.68 4.40
C LYS A 46 -8.71 4.86 5.47
N PHE A 47 -9.06 5.21 6.70
CA PHE A 47 -8.15 5.41 7.83
C PHE A 47 -8.37 4.43 8.98
N ALA A 48 -9.50 3.68 8.99
CA ALA A 48 -9.90 2.84 10.12
C ALA A 48 -8.80 1.87 10.54
N LEU A 49 -8.24 1.13 9.60
CA LEU A 49 -7.19 0.16 9.89
C LEU A 49 -5.94 0.79 10.53
N GLY A 50 -5.54 1.97 10.06
CA GLY A 50 -4.42 2.70 10.65
C GLY A 50 -4.66 3.06 12.11
N PHE A 51 -5.87 3.55 12.45
CA PHE A 51 -6.24 3.83 13.84
C PHE A 51 -6.31 2.57 14.70
N VAL A 52 -6.87 1.48 14.17
CA VAL A 52 -6.88 0.18 14.86
C VAL A 52 -5.46 -0.29 15.18
N LEU A 53 -4.53 -0.18 14.24
CA LEU A 53 -3.13 -0.54 14.46
C LEU A 53 -2.46 0.34 15.52
N LEU A 54 -2.72 1.65 15.55
CA LEU A 54 -2.18 2.54 16.58
C LEU A 54 -2.77 2.27 17.95
N ILE A 55 -4.07 2.01 18.06
CA ILE A 55 -4.72 1.63 19.31
C ILE A 55 -4.14 0.31 19.82
N ALA A 56 -4.03 -0.69 18.95
CA ALA A 56 -3.41 -1.96 19.29
C ALA A 56 -1.94 -1.79 19.74
N ALA A 57 -1.17 -0.92 19.08
CA ALA A 57 0.17 -0.60 19.51
C ALA A 57 0.21 -0.03 20.93
N ALA A 58 -0.68 0.90 21.25
CA ALA A 58 -0.78 1.50 22.61
C ALA A 58 -1.14 0.44 23.66
N VAL A 59 -2.10 -0.45 23.37
CA VAL A 59 -2.50 -1.54 24.29
C VAL A 59 -1.35 -2.51 24.56
N PHE A 60 -0.60 -2.89 23.51
CA PHE A 60 0.49 -3.86 23.65
C PHE A 60 1.82 -3.25 24.12
N MET A 61 1.93 -1.93 24.20
CA MET A 61 3.20 -1.23 24.51
C MET A 61 3.86 -1.71 25.80
N ARG A 62 3.06 -1.98 26.85
CA ARG A 62 3.59 -2.41 28.16
C ARG A 62 3.90 -3.90 28.23
N ARG A 63 3.17 -4.75 27.48
CA ARG A 63 3.25 -6.22 27.60
C ARG A 63 4.08 -6.88 26.51
N ARG A 64 4.04 -6.34 25.29
CA ARG A 64 4.67 -6.90 24.07
C ARG A 64 5.29 -5.79 23.23
N ARG A 65 6.28 -5.10 23.79
CA ARG A 65 6.94 -3.95 23.16
C ARG A 65 7.38 -4.18 21.71
N PRO A 66 7.99 -5.33 21.31
CA PRO A 66 8.35 -5.57 19.90
C PRO A 66 7.15 -5.56 18.97
N LEU A 67 6.06 -6.25 19.34
CA LEU A 67 4.81 -6.24 18.57
C LEU A 67 4.22 -4.83 18.48
N ALA A 68 4.20 -4.10 19.59
CA ALA A 68 3.67 -2.74 19.63
C ALA A 68 4.46 -1.80 18.70
N LEU A 69 5.77 -1.93 18.62
CA LEU A 69 6.59 -1.14 17.69
C LEU A 69 6.30 -1.46 16.23
N VAL A 70 6.09 -2.73 15.88
CA VAL A 70 5.67 -3.12 14.52
C VAL A 70 4.32 -2.52 14.18
N LEU A 71 3.31 -2.64 15.07
CA LEU A 71 1.98 -2.08 14.87
C LEU A 71 2.00 -0.55 14.76
N LEU A 72 2.79 0.11 15.61
CA LEU A 72 3.00 1.56 15.56
C LEU A 72 3.61 1.98 14.21
N TYR A 73 4.65 1.28 13.77
CA TYR A 73 5.35 1.57 12.52
C TYR A 73 4.42 1.42 11.31
N VAL A 74 3.70 0.30 11.21
CA VAL A 74 2.76 0.05 10.11
C VAL A 74 1.61 1.06 10.16
N GLY A 75 0.99 1.27 11.34
CA GLY A 75 -0.12 2.19 11.51
C GLY A 75 0.24 3.64 11.19
N ALA A 76 1.39 4.13 11.67
CA ALA A 76 1.89 5.47 11.38
C ALA A 76 2.19 5.65 9.88
N THR A 77 2.86 4.68 9.26
CA THR A 77 3.11 4.68 7.81
C THR A 77 1.80 4.74 7.03
N HIS A 78 0.84 3.88 7.39
CA HIS A 78 -0.44 3.82 6.71
C HIS A 78 -1.21 5.14 6.80
N LEU A 79 -1.41 5.70 7.99
CA LEU A 79 -2.13 6.95 8.17
C LEU A 79 -1.47 8.11 7.42
N THR A 80 -0.15 8.25 7.55
CA THR A 80 0.60 9.33 6.91
C THR A 80 0.55 9.23 5.38
N ALA A 81 0.79 8.04 4.82
CA ALA A 81 0.74 7.84 3.37
C ALA A 81 -0.68 8.05 2.82
N ARG A 82 -1.72 7.62 3.54
CA ARG A 82 -3.11 7.83 3.14
C ARG A 82 -3.52 9.30 3.19
N LEU A 83 -3.11 10.01 4.24
CA LEU A 83 -3.36 11.45 4.36
C LEU A 83 -2.64 12.21 3.23
N ALA A 84 -1.36 11.94 3.03
CA ALA A 84 -0.57 12.57 1.98
C ALA A 84 -1.15 12.28 0.58
N ALA A 85 -1.55 11.03 0.30
CA ALA A 85 -2.20 10.67 -0.97
C ALA A 85 -3.52 11.44 -1.17
N GLY A 86 -4.32 11.62 -0.10
CA GLY A 86 -5.55 12.43 -0.15
C GLY A 86 -5.27 13.90 -0.44
N MET A 87 -4.27 14.49 0.21
CA MET A 87 -3.87 15.88 -0.02
C MET A 87 -3.35 16.08 -1.46
N LEU A 88 -2.45 15.20 -1.92
CA LEU A 88 -1.91 15.27 -3.27
C LEU A 88 -3.01 15.10 -4.33
N LYS A 89 -4.01 14.26 -4.07
CA LYS A 89 -5.17 14.09 -4.96
C LYS A 89 -5.92 15.42 -5.18
N ASN A 90 -6.16 16.16 -4.12
CA ASN A 90 -6.83 17.45 -4.19
C ASN A 90 -5.95 18.53 -4.87
N VAL A 91 -4.63 18.46 -4.68
CA VAL A 91 -3.69 19.41 -5.30
C VAL A 91 -3.57 19.16 -6.80
N PHE A 92 -3.43 17.91 -7.21
CA PHE A 92 -3.15 17.56 -8.59
C PHE A 92 -4.41 17.41 -9.45
N GLY A 93 -5.55 17.05 -8.87
CA GLY A 93 -6.85 17.01 -9.54
C GLY A 93 -6.82 16.33 -10.92
N ARG A 94 -6.15 15.17 -11.05
CA ARG A 94 -5.95 14.49 -12.34
C ARG A 94 -7.19 13.74 -12.78
N GLU A 95 -7.58 13.84 -14.04
CA GLU A 95 -8.58 13.00 -14.70
C GLU A 95 -8.21 11.52 -14.65
N ARG A 96 -9.23 10.66 -14.62
CA ARG A 96 -9.05 9.21 -14.73
C ARG A 96 -9.00 8.75 -16.19
N PRO A 97 -8.38 7.58 -16.48
CA PRO A 97 -8.33 7.05 -17.83
C PRO A 97 -9.70 6.97 -18.52
N PHE A 98 -10.75 6.56 -17.80
CA PHE A 98 -12.11 6.46 -18.37
C PHE A 98 -12.80 7.82 -18.57
N GLU A 99 -12.36 8.87 -17.87
CA GLU A 99 -12.84 10.25 -18.04
C GLU A 99 -12.12 10.95 -19.20
N ALA A 100 -10.86 10.61 -19.41
CA ALA A 100 -9.95 11.21 -20.41
C ALA A 100 -10.08 10.60 -21.81
N LEU A 101 -11.21 9.97 -22.15
CA LEU A 101 -11.49 9.42 -23.48
C LEU A 101 -11.66 10.55 -24.52
N PRO A 102 -11.24 10.34 -25.80
CA PRO A 102 -10.63 9.15 -26.40
C PRO A 102 -9.11 9.07 -26.24
N ASP A 103 -8.45 10.15 -25.80
CA ASP A 103 -7.00 10.28 -25.89
C ASP A 103 -6.25 9.60 -24.74
N TYR A 104 -6.91 9.36 -23.61
CA TYR A 104 -6.35 8.76 -22.38
C TYR A 104 -5.13 9.50 -21.81
N GLU A 105 -5.01 10.81 -22.06
CA GLU A 105 -3.88 11.61 -21.57
C GLU A 105 -3.97 11.93 -20.08
N GLY A 106 -5.19 12.12 -19.56
CA GLY A 106 -5.46 12.43 -18.15
C GLY A 106 -4.88 13.76 -17.71
N ALA A 107 -5.60 14.84 -18.01
CA ALA A 107 -5.19 16.20 -17.65
C ALA A 107 -5.05 16.37 -16.14
N PHE A 108 -4.07 17.18 -15.73
CA PHE A 108 -3.88 17.59 -14.34
C PHE A 108 -4.57 18.93 -14.08
N PHE A 109 -4.91 19.20 -12.81
CA PHE A 109 -5.53 20.44 -12.32
C PHE A 109 -6.93 20.74 -12.92
N VAL A 110 -7.68 19.66 -13.18
CA VAL A 110 -9.03 19.71 -13.76
C VAL A 110 -10.11 19.15 -12.82
N ASP A 111 -9.85 19.17 -11.52
CA ASP A 111 -10.76 18.67 -10.46
C ASP A 111 -11.01 17.14 -10.53
N GLY A 112 -10.14 16.41 -11.17
CA GLY A 112 -10.17 14.96 -11.23
C GLY A 112 -9.65 14.28 -9.95
N SER A 113 -9.73 12.95 -9.88
CA SER A 113 -9.39 12.22 -8.68
C SER A 113 -8.47 11.00 -8.92
N SER A 114 -7.70 11.03 -10.00
CA SER A 114 -6.82 9.90 -10.35
C SER A 114 -5.53 9.85 -9.54
N PHE A 115 -4.78 10.94 -9.51
CA PHE A 115 -3.41 10.95 -8.97
C PHE A 115 -3.32 11.46 -7.53
N PRO A 116 -2.60 10.78 -6.65
CA PRO A 116 -2.14 9.39 -6.75
C PRO A 116 -3.26 8.39 -6.44
N SER A 117 -3.05 7.10 -6.76
CA SER A 117 -4.03 6.05 -6.51
C SER A 117 -4.26 5.80 -5.01
N GLY A 118 -5.50 6.03 -4.56
CA GLY A 118 -5.84 5.82 -3.17
C GLY A 118 -5.79 4.34 -2.73
N HIS A 119 -6.25 3.42 -3.56
CA HIS A 119 -6.19 1.99 -3.28
C HIS A 119 -4.75 1.48 -3.24
N ALA A 120 -3.94 1.85 -4.23
CA ALA A 120 -2.52 1.50 -4.21
C ALA A 120 -1.82 2.04 -2.95
N ALA A 121 -2.04 3.31 -2.57
CA ALA A 121 -1.48 3.88 -1.35
C ALA A 121 -1.90 3.13 -0.09
N HIS A 122 -3.16 2.64 -0.01
CA HIS A 122 -3.65 1.84 1.11
C HIS A 122 -2.84 0.55 1.28
N PHE A 123 -2.72 -0.23 0.21
CA PHE A 123 -2.04 -1.52 0.29
C PHE A 123 -0.52 -1.37 0.38
N TRP A 124 0.10 -0.49 -0.40
CA TRP A 124 1.56 -0.27 -0.30
C TRP A 124 1.99 0.21 1.07
N SER A 125 1.22 1.10 1.72
CA SER A 125 1.56 1.61 3.05
C SER A 125 1.41 0.60 4.18
N LEU A 126 0.60 -0.45 4.00
CA LEU A 126 0.48 -1.56 4.95
C LEU A 126 1.59 -2.60 4.76
N PHE A 127 1.85 -2.98 3.51
CA PHE A 127 2.71 -4.13 3.21
C PHE A 127 4.18 -3.76 3.04
N PHE A 128 4.48 -2.54 2.58
CA PHE A 128 5.88 -2.12 2.39
C PHE A 128 6.67 -2.07 3.70
N PRO A 129 6.13 -1.48 4.81
CA PRO A 129 6.79 -1.54 6.11
C PRO A 129 7.07 -2.98 6.57
N LEU A 130 6.12 -3.89 6.37
CA LEU A 130 6.29 -5.30 6.71
C LEU A 130 7.37 -5.97 5.86
N ALA A 131 7.43 -5.66 4.56
CA ALA A 131 8.46 -6.17 3.66
C ALA A 131 9.87 -5.65 4.01
N LEU A 132 9.98 -4.48 4.63
CA LEU A 132 11.24 -3.96 5.16
C LEU A 132 11.65 -4.67 6.46
N LEU A 133 10.68 -4.97 7.34
CA LEU A 133 10.93 -5.64 8.62
C LEU A 133 11.18 -7.13 8.48
N PHE A 134 10.57 -7.77 7.49
CA PHE A 134 10.61 -9.21 7.29
C PHE A 134 11.12 -9.57 5.88
N PRO A 135 12.43 -9.40 5.60
CA PRO A 135 13.01 -9.60 4.27
C PRO A 135 12.79 -10.99 3.69
N ARG A 136 12.76 -12.01 4.54
CA ARG A 136 12.45 -13.40 4.17
C ARG A 136 11.08 -13.53 3.50
N TYR A 137 10.11 -12.70 3.92
CA TYR A 137 8.73 -12.72 3.42
C TYR A 137 8.46 -11.57 2.43
N ARG A 138 9.49 -10.87 1.95
CA ARG A 138 9.36 -9.69 1.10
C ARG A 138 8.52 -9.96 -0.14
N LEU A 139 8.81 -11.03 -0.88
CA LEU A 139 8.08 -11.36 -2.10
C LEU A 139 6.58 -11.61 -1.84
N PRO A 140 6.15 -12.53 -0.97
CA PRO A 140 4.73 -12.74 -0.71
C PRO A 140 4.03 -11.49 -0.16
N LEU A 141 4.69 -10.68 0.66
CA LEU A 141 4.12 -9.44 1.19
C LEU A 141 3.86 -8.39 0.09
N LEU A 142 4.67 -8.37 -0.97
CA LEU A 142 4.51 -7.40 -2.06
C LEU A 142 3.52 -7.85 -3.13
N VAL A 143 3.08 -9.12 -3.15
CA VAL A 143 2.10 -9.63 -4.13
C VAL A 143 0.77 -8.89 -4.03
N LEU A 144 0.25 -8.65 -2.82
CA LEU A 144 -1.05 -8.00 -2.64
C LEU A 144 -1.08 -6.55 -3.13
N PRO A 145 -0.15 -5.65 -2.70
CA PRO A 145 -0.14 -4.29 -3.21
C PRO A 145 0.14 -4.23 -4.72
N LEU A 146 0.94 -5.15 -5.26
CA LEU A 146 1.17 -5.24 -6.69
C LEU A 146 -0.11 -5.66 -7.44
N PHE A 147 -0.81 -6.70 -6.95
CA PHE A 147 -2.09 -7.13 -7.53
C PHE A 147 -3.10 -5.97 -7.57
N VAL A 148 -3.29 -5.26 -6.44
CA VAL A 148 -4.21 -4.13 -6.40
C VAL A 148 -3.77 -3.04 -7.38
N SER A 149 -2.47 -2.73 -7.47
CA SER A 149 -1.95 -1.74 -8.43
C SER A 149 -2.27 -2.12 -9.87
N VAL A 150 -2.00 -3.37 -10.25
CA VAL A 150 -2.32 -3.90 -11.60
C VAL A 150 -3.83 -3.88 -11.84
N ALA A 151 -4.63 -4.32 -10.88
CA ALA A 151 -6.08 -4.33 -10.99
C ALA A 151 -6.66 -2.92 -11.23
N ARG A 152 -6.16 -1.89 -10.50
CA ARG A 152 -6.63 -0.51 -10.66
C ARG A 152 -6.28 0.10 -12.02
N VAL A 153 -5.14 -0.29 -12.59
CA VAL A 153 -4.77 0.10 -13.97
C VAL A 153 -5.62 -0.67 -14.97
N ALA A 154 -5.75 -1.98 -14.82
CA ALA A 154 -6.49 -2.84 -15.76
C ALA A 154 -7.97 -2.47 -15.89
N VAL A 155 -8.62 -2.05 -14.79
CA VAL A 155 -10.03 -1.61 -14.82
C VAL A 155 -10.20 -0.16 -15.29
N GLY A 156 -9.12 0.54 -15.65
CA GLY A 156 -9.15 1.90 -16.18
C GLY A 156 -9.40 3.00 -15.13
N ASP A 157 -9.32 2.69 -13.84
CA ASP A 157 -9.56 3.67 -12.78
C ASP A 157 -8.36 4.58 -12.52
N HIS A 158 -7.15 4.13 -12.85
CA HIS A 158 -5.90 4.83 -12.62
C HIS A 158 -4.91 4.61 -13.76
N PHE A 159 -4.08 5.62 -14.01
CA PHE A 159 -2.91 5.46 -14.87
C PHE A 159 -1.79 4.69 -14.16
N LEU A 160 -0.85 4.15 -14.94
CA LEU A 160 0.31 3.45 -14.40
C LEU A 160 1.12 4.34 -13.46
N SER A 161 1.32 5.60 -13.82
CA SER A 161 2.05 6.57 -13.00
C SER A 161 1.37 6.85 -11.66
N ASP A 162 0.02 6.80 -11.57
CA ASP A 162 -0.72 7.03 -10.32
C ASP A 162 -0.40 5.96 -9.27
N VAL A 163 -0.30 4.70 -9.69
CA VAL A 163 0.02 3.59 -8.79
C VAL A 163 1.51 3.54 -8.44
N ILE A 164 2.39 3.90 -9.36
CA ILE A 164 3.84 4.05 -9.10
C ILE A 164 4.08 5.18 -8.10
N ALA A 165 3.42 6.32 -8.25
CA ALA A 165 3.51 7.43 -7.31
C ALA A 165 3.04 7.02 -5.91
N SER A 166 1.97 6.24 -5.82
CA SER A 166 1.46 5.72 -4.53
C SER A 166 2.44 4.77 -3.86
N ALA A 167 3.08 3.88 -4.64
CA ALA A 167 4.12 2.99 -4.14
C ALA A 167 5.34 3.78 -3.65
N ALA A 168 5.82 4.75 -4.43
CA ALA A 168 6.94 5.60 -4.08
C ALA A 168 6.66 6.44 -2.83
N LEU A 169 5.47 7.06 -2.73
CA LEU A 169 5.03 7.80 -1.54
C LEU A 169 5.03 6.89 -0.30
N SER A 170 4.43 5.71 -0.40
CA SER A 170 4.37 4.75 0.71
C SER A 170 5.77 4.28 1.13
N ALA A 171 6.66 4.05 0.17
CA ALA A 171 8.04 3.67 0.42
C ALA A 171 8.83 4.79 1.13
N LEU A 172 8.66 6.03 0.69
CA LEU A 172 9.30 7.20 1.30
C LEU A 172 8.84 7.38 2.75
N VAL A 173 7.53 7.30 3.01
CA VAL A 173 6.97 7.41 4.36
C VAL A 173 7.45 6.25 5.24
N ALA A 174 7.43 5.01 4.73
CA ALA A 174 7.92 3.84 5.45
C ALA A 174 9.41 3.98 5.81
N TRP A 175 10.23 4.41 4.87
CA TRP A 175 11.65 4.65 5.11
C TRP A 175 11.90 5.74 6.17
N GLY A 176 11.14 6.84 6.11
CA GLY A 176 11.20 7.92 7.09
C GLY A 176 10.85 7.45 8.50
N PHE A 177 9.77 6.69 8.69
CA PHE A 177 9.42 6.14 9.99
C PHE A 177 10.38 5.03 10.45
N ALA A 178 10.92 4.22 9.55
CA ALA A 178 11.97 3.25 9.89
C ALA A 178 13.20 3.96 10.49
N TYR A 179 13.58 5.10 9.94
CA TYR A 179 14.65 5.93 10.46
C TYR A 179 14.29 6.54 11.82
N ILE A 180 13.11 7.17 11.96
CA ILE A 180 12.64 7.82 13.20
C ILE A 180 12.52 6.82 14.35
N PHE A 181 11.91 5.65 14.10
CA PHE A 181 11.69 4.62 15.12
C PHE A 181 12.91 3.73 15.35
N ARG A 182 14.00 3.95 14.60
CA ARG A 182 15.21 3.12 14.65
C ARG A 182 14.90 1.63 14.50
N MET A 183 14.02 1.32 13.53
CA MET A 183 13.61 -0.06 13.31
C MET A 183 14.81 -0.93 12.95
N PRO A 184 14.94 -2.13 13.55
CA PRO A 184 16.08 -3.01 13.27
C PRO A 184 16.05 -3.41 11.79
N ARG A 185 17.21 -3.28 11.13
CA ARG A 185 17.45 -3.82 9.82
C ARG A 185 18.02 -5.22 10.00
N ASP A 186 17.25 -6.22 9.68
CA ASP A 186 17.55 -7.59 9.28
C ASP A 186 18.26 -8.60 10.21
N GLU A 187 19.17 -8.22 11.09
CA GLU A 187 19.96 -9.26 11.82
C GLU A 187 19.46 -9.54 13.26
N ARG A 188 18.56 -8.75 13.81
CA ARG A 188 18.19 -8.84 15.23
C ARG A 188 16.81 -9.44 15.50
N ILE A 189 15.95 -9.63 14.49
CA ILE A 189 14.61 -10.19 14.70
C ILE A 189 14.66 -11.72 14.76
N GLU A 190 15.64 -12.36 14.14
CA GLU A 190 15.87 -13.81 14.25
C GLU A 190 16.43 -14.24 15.63
N ALA A 191 16.95 -13.31 16.42
CA ALA A 191 17.55 -13.57 17.73
C ALA A 191 16.58 -13.49 18.92
N VAL A 192 15.26 -13.44 18.70
CA VAL A 192 14.29 -13.65 19.79
C VAL A 192 14.17 -15.16 19.98
N PRO A 193 14.75 -15.76 21.05
CA PRO A 193 14.62 -17.19 21.29
C PRO A 193 13.13 -17.48 21.46
N VAL A 194 12.57 -18.30 20.58
CA VAL A 194 11.36 -19.05 20.90
C VAL A 194 11.73 -19.84 22.12
N ALA A 195 11.20 -19.46 23.29
CA ALA A 195 11.43 -20.17 24.54
C ALA A 195 11.26 -21.65 24.28
N SER A 196 12.38 -22.37 24.34
CA SER A 196 12.43 -23.81 24.10
C SER A 196 11.50 -24.48 25.10
N LYS A 197 10.57 -25.28 24.60
CA LYS A 197 9.68 -26.15 25.37
C LYS A 197 10.44 -27.30 26.07
N GLU A 198 11.73 -27.16 26.26
CA GLU A 198 12.58 -28.23 26.80
C GLU A 198 12.78 -28.22 28.35
N ALA A 199 12.10 -27.33 29.05
CA ALA A 199 12.19 -27.24 30.51
C ALA A 199 11.05 -27.94 31.29
N VAL A 200 10.28 -28.84 30.66
CA VAL A 200 9.12 -29.50 31.33
C VAL A 200 9.27 -31.03 31.40
N THR A 201 10.39 -31.63 31.01
CA THR A 201 10.55 -33.11 31.02
C THR A 201 11.64 -33.60 31.96
N GLU A 202 12.07 -32.85 32.97
CA GLU A 202 13.10 -33.34 33.92
C GLU A 202 12.65 -33.28 35.39
N GLU A 203 11.36 -33.31 35.69
CA GLU A 203 10.82 -33.59 37.02
C GLU A 203 9.60 -34.54 36.92
N ALA A 204 9.85 -35.81 36.63
CA ALA A 204 8.91 -36.90 36.88
C ALA A 204 9.68 -38.20 37.18
#